data_4af060cfdea912394d56225339ee67c6
#
_entry.id   4af060cfdea912394d56225339ee67c6
#
_cell.length_a   1.000
_cell.length_b   1.000
_cell.length_c   1.000
_cell.angle_alpha   90.00
_cell.angle_beta   90.00
_cell.angle_gamma   90.00
#
_symmetry.space_group_name_H-M   'P 1'
#
loop_
_entity.id
_entity.type
_entity.pdbx_description
1 polymer ?
#
loop_
_entity_poly.entity_id
_entity_poly.type
_entity_poly.pdbx_seq_one_letter_code
_entity_poly.pdbx_strand_id
1 'polypeptide(L)'
;TRLDPPDGPRLDIHRVVDWGGLTRFVLLDTRQFRDQQPCDDSLGTDLGPRCDETAITTMLGDAQEVWFDDVATGHDAVWTTVIQQVVVHQWRIAPGNVVWNLDQWDGYTGARRRFLETLSRSAGPVVLSGDVHSSWVSDLPLDFEDDEAPVVGAEFVAPGVSSDIPDRLRQASGLVEVLSPHIAWSETTQRGWVLHEVDADAWRVAYRLVDDVTVPDGTVTEATTWAIDAGTPGLA
;
A
#
# COMPACT_ATOMS: atom_id res chain seq x y z
N THR A 1 3.05 22.67 2.32
CA THR A 1 3.95 22.62 1.14
C THR A 1 3.16 22.83 -0.14
N ARG A 2 3.58 23.75 -0.97
CA ARG A 2 2.95 24.04 -2.25
C ARG A 2 3.70 23.25 -3.34
N LEU A 3 2.98 22.58 -4.23
CA LEU A 3 3.58 22.00 -5.42
C LEU A 3 4.04 23.11 -6.34
N ASP A 4 5.20 22.93 -6.95
CA ASP A 4 5.65 23.81 -8.02
C ASP A 4 4.76 23.65 -9.25
N PRO A 5 4.55 24.69 -10.05
CA PRO A 5 3.82 24.57 -11.30
C PRO A 5 4.49 23.54 -12.23
N PRO A 6 3.72 22.79 -13.02
CA PRO A 6 4.28 21.81 -13.94
C PRO A 6 5.17 22.49 -14.99
N ASP A 7 6.31 21.89 -15.29
CA ASP A 7 7.17 22.24 -16.41
C ASP A 7 6.95 21.22 -17.54
N GLY A 8 6.06 21.56 -18.48
CA GLY A 8 5.65 20.66 -19.53
C GLY A 8 4.56 19.65 -19.08
N PRO A 9 4.54 18.41 -19.63
CA PRO A 9 3.48 17.42 -19.37
C PRO A 9 3.62 16.68 -18.04
N ARG A 10 4.67 16.91 -17.28
CA ARG A 10 4.96 16.25 -15.99
C ARG A 10 4.81 17.23 -14.84
N LEU A 11 4.34 16.71 -13.72
CA LEU A 11 4.27 17.41 -12.45
C LEU A 11 4.91 16.50 -11.39
N ASP A 12 6.01 16.93 -10.79
CA ASP A 12 6.63 16.19 -9.70
C ASP A 12 5.78 16.33 -8.44
N ILE A 13 5.03 15.27 -8.14
CA ILE A 13 4.15 15.21 -6.97
C ILE A 13 4.82 14.56 -5.77
N HIS A 14 5.87 13.75 -5.98
CA HIS A 14 6.61 13.14 -4.89
C HIS A 14 7.31 14.21 -4.03
N ARG A 15 7.22 14.07 -2.73
CA ARG A 15 7.76 15.05 -1.78
C ARG A 15 7.78 14.51 -0.36
N VAL A 16 8.47 15.24 0.50
CA VAL A 16 8.47 15.03 1.96
C VAL A 16 7.65 16.12 2.65
N VAL A 17 6.93 15.74 3.68
CA VAL A 17 6.28 16.65 4.65
C VAL A 17 6.62 16.16 6.05
N ASP A 18 7.37 16.94 6.81
CA ASP A 18 7.69 16.64 8.21
C ASP A 18 6.61 17.20 9.14
N TRP A 19 6.13 16.37 10.06
CA TRP A 19 5.24 16.78 11.15
C TRP A 19 6.00 16.74 12.47
N GLY A 20 6.82 17.74 12.67
CA GLY A 20 7.75 17.81 13.80
C GLY A 20 8.73 16.63 13.80
N GLY A 21 9.03 16.10 14.98
CA GLY A 21 9.79 14.86 15.15
C GLY A 21 8.89 13.62 15.23
N LEU A 22 7.57 13.76 15.01
CA LEU A 22 6.64 12.64 15.15
C LEU A 22 6.62 11.76 13.90
N THR A 23 6.34 12.33 12.74
CA THR A 23 6.31 11.55 11.50
C THR A 23 6.87 12.32 10.32
N ARG A 24 7.60 11.63 9.47
CA ARG A 24 7.94 12.06 8.13
C ARG A 24 6.98 11.41 7.13
N PHE A 25 6.17 12.22 6.47
CA PHE A 25 5.35 11.79 5.34
C PHE A 25 6.18 11.82 4.07
N VAL A 26 6.35 10.66 3.44
CA VAL A 26 7.00 10.50 2.14
C VAL A 26 5.91 10.19 1.11
N LEU A 27 5.58 11.17 0.28
CA LEU A 27 4.58 11.02 -0.77
C LEU A 27 5.28 10.55 -2.04
N LEU A 28 4.86 9.40 -2.56
CA LEU A 28 5.41 8.82 -3.78
C LEU A 28 4.49 9.09 -4.98
N ASP A 29 5.04 8.94 -6.16
CA ASP A 29 4.34 8.91 -7.44
C ASP A 29 4.58 7.55 -8.10
N THR A 30 3.59 6.67 -8.01
CA THR A 30 3.63 5.32 -8.58
C THR A 30 3.00 5.23 -9.97
N ARG A 31 2.71 6.39 -10.61
CA ARG A 31 2.01 6.42 -11.90
C ARG A 31 2.82 7.05 -13.03
N GLN A 32 3.49 8.19 -12.81
CA GLN A 32 4.14 8.93 -13.88
C GLN A 32 5.48 8.32 -14.32
N PHE A 33 6.19 7.65 -13.42
CA PHE A 33 7.58 7.21 -13.62
C PHE A 33 7.75 5.71 -13.70
N ARG A 34 6.66 4.95 -13.53
CA ARG A 34 6.72 3.50 -13.64
C ARG A 34 6.96 3.06 -15.08
N ASP A 35 7.63 1.93 -15.23
CA ASP A 35 7.71 1.25 -16.51
C ASP A 35 6.32 0.84 -17.01
N GLN A 36 6.24 0.56 -18.31
CA GLN A 36 5.04 -0.06 -18.86
C GLN A 36 4.72 -1.34 -18.09
N GLN A 37 3.43 -1.58 -17.88
CA GLN A 37 2.95 -2.77 -17.19
C GLN A 37 3.51 -4.02 -17.89
N PRO A 38 4.13 -4.95 -17.13
CA PRO A 38 4.73 -6.14 -17.72
C PRO A 38 3.68 -7.11 -18.28
N CYS A 39 4.10 -8.06 -19.06
CA CYS A 39 3.28 -9.16 -19.58
C CYS A 39 2.13 -8.71 -20.48
N ASP A 40 2.49 -7.96 -21.54
CA ASP A 40 1.63 -7.55 -22.64
C ASP A 40 0.55 -6.52 -22.27
N ASP A 41 0.76 -5.76 -21.20
CA ASP A 41 -0.13 -4.65 -20.80
C ASP A 41 -1.61 -5.08 -20.78
N SER A 42 -1.85 -6.34 -20.52
CA SER A 42 -3.19 -6.87 -20.39
C SER A 42 -3.83 -6.20 -19.19
N LEU A 43 -4.79 -5.37 -19.50
CA LEU A 43 -5.58 -4.51 -18.61
C LEU A 43 -5.56 -4.97 -17.17
N GLY A 44 -5.08 -4.12 -16.26
CA GLY A 44 -4.86 -4.21 -14.82
C GLY A 44 -5.82 -4.96 -13.91
N THR A 45 -6.46 -5.97 -14.41
CA THR A 45 -7.33 -6.90 -13.71
C THR A 45 -7.12 -8.33 -14.16
N ASP A 46 -6.17 -8.60 -15.04
CA ASP A 46 -5.93 -9.96 -15.47
C ASP A 46 -5.14 -10.71 -14.41
N LEU A 47 -5.85 -11.64 -13.82
CA LEU A 47 -5.34 -12.67 -12.95
C LEU A 47 -4.50 -13.63 -13.82
N GLY A 48 -3.25 -13.27 -14.02
CA GLY A 48 -2.31 -14.05 -14.84
C GLY A 48 -1.28 -14.78 -14.01
N PRO A 49 -0.61 -15.77 -14.58
CA PRO A 49 0.58 -16.35 -13.95
C PRO A 49 1.68 -15.29 -13.83
N ARG A 50 2.55 -15.44 -12.82
CA ARG A 50 3.76 -14.63 -12.67
C ARG A 50 4.54 -14.61 -13.98
N CYS A 51 5.01 -13.46 -14.39
CA CYS A 51 5.93 -13.32 -15.51
C CYS A 51 7.27 -12.75 -15.02
N ASP A 52 8.35 -13.19 -15.69
CA ASP A 52 9.71 -12.82 -15.27
C ASP A 52 10.02 -11.33 -15.45
N GLU A 53 9.25 -10.63 -16.29
CA GLU A 53 9.41 -9.18 -16.52
C GLU A 53 9.14 -8.36 -15.24
N THR A 54 8.31 -8.85 -14.32
CA THR A 54 8.01 -8.17 -13.06
C THR A 54 9.26 -7.93 -12.20
N ALA A 55 10.30 -8.73 -12.37
CA ALA A 55 11.53 -8.63 -11.58
C ALA A 55 12.46 -7.49 -12.02
N ILE A 56 12.32 -7.01 -13.25
CA ILE A 56 13.22 -6.00 -13.84
C ILE A 56 12.56 -4.64 -14.07
N THR A 57 11.23 -4.57 -13.97
CA THR A 57 10.47 -3.32 -14.11
C THR A 57 10.57 -2.44 -12.87
N THR A 58 10.49 -1.13 -13.05
CA THR A 58 10.44 -0.18 -11.95
C THR A 58 9.04 0.45 -11.76
N MET A 59 8.64 0.62 -10.50
CA MET A 59 7.40 1.32 -10.13
C MET A 59 7.62 2.83 -9.97
N LEU A 60 8.80 3.25 -9.52
CA LEU A 60 9.08 4.63 -9.16
C LEU A 60 10.00 5.33 -10.17
N GLY A 61 10.68 4.60 -11.02
CA GLY A 61 11.81 5.08 -11.81
C GLY A 61 13.06 5.28 -10.94
N ASP A 62 14.24 5.14 -11.54
CA ASP A 62 15.52 5.13 -10.82
C ASP A 62 15.74 6.38 -9.94
N ALA A 63 15.37 7.54 -10.44
CA ALA A 63 15.60 8.79 -9.71
C ALA A 63 14.76 8.88 -8.43
N GLN A 64 13.48 8.47 -8.50
CA GLN A 64 12.61 8.48 -7.33
C GLN A 64 12.94 7.33 -6.36
N GLU A 65 13.40 6.18 -6.84
CA GLU A 65 13.88 5.10 -5.95
C GLU A 65 15.07 5.55 -5.12
N VAL A 66 16.07 6.18 -5.72
CA VAL A 66 17.24 6.74 -4.99
C VAL A 66 16.82 7.82 -4.01
N TRP A 67 15.96 8.74 -4.43
CA TRP A 67 15.43 9.79 -3.57
C TRP A 67 14.63 9.20 -2.39
N PHE A 68 13.78 8.19 -2.65
CA PHE A 68 13.00 7.53 -1.62
C PHE A 68 13.89 6.89 -0.54
N ASP A 69 14.93 6.18 -0.96
CA ASP A 69 15.89 5.57 -0.04
C ASP A 69 16.54 6.60 0.90
N ASP A 70 17.00 7.70 0.34
CA ASP A 70 17.63 8.79 1.10
C ASP A 70 16.67 9.43 2.12
N VAL A 71 15.46 9.81 1.67
CA VAL A 71 14.52 10.54 2.54
C VAL A 71 13.83 9.64 3.56
N ALA A 72 13.62 8.36 3.27
CA ALA A 72 12.96 7.45 4.18
C ALA A 72 13.88 6.94 5.30
N THR A 73 15.20 6.91 5.05
CA THR A 73 16.20 6.46 6.03
C THR A 73 16.97 7.60 6.69
N GLY A 74 16.98 8.79 6.10
CA GLY A 74 17.79 9.95 6.52
C GLY A 74 17.06 10.92 7.46
N HIS A 75 16.37 10.43 8.51
CA HIS A 75 15.68 11.31 9.48
C HIS A 75 15.57 10.68 10.87
N ASP A 76 15.22 11.54 11.87
CA ASP A 76 15.07 11.16 13.27
C ASP A 76 13.59 11.14 13.74
N ALA A 77 12.60 11.21 12.84
CA ALA A 77 11.20 11.11 13.22
C ALA A 77 10.88 9.68 13.71
N VAL A 78 9.91 9.55 14.62
CA VAL A 78 9.47 8.26 15.18
C VAL A 78 8.91 7.35 14.08
N TRP A 79 8.15 7.95 13.15
CA TRP A 79 7.46 7.22 12.08
C TRP A 79 7.91 7.67 10.69
N THR A 80 8.08 6.72 9.80
CA THR A 80 8.20 6.92 8.35
C THR A 80 6.87 6.55 7.71
N THR A 81 6.08 7.54 7.30
CA THR A 81 4.77 7.31 6.69
C THR A 81 4.87 7.44 5.18
N VAL A 82 4.80 6.34 4.48
CA VAL A 82 4.79 6.33 3.01
C VAL A 82 3.35 6.43 2.51
N ILE A 83 3.05 7.49 1.77
CA ILE A 83 1.74 7.69 1.14
C ILE A 83 1.92 7.47 -0.37
N GLN A 84 1.21 6.48 -0.90
CA GLN A 84 1.34 6.10 -2.30
C GLN A 84 0.01 5.56 -2.84
N GLN A 85 -0.09 5.34 -4.15
CA GLN A 85 -1.38 5.17 -4.80
C GLN A 85 -1.89 3.72 -4.78
N VAL A 86 -1.00 2.72 -4.92
CA VAL A 86 -1.34 1.34 -5.27
C VAL A 86 -0.95 0.34 -4.19
N VAL A 87 -1.57 -0.84 -4.17
CA VAL A 87 -1.35 -1.86 -3.11
C VAL A 87 0.05 -2.47 -3.21
N VAL A 88 0.75 -2.53 -2.05
CA VAL A 88 2.10 -3.12 -1.92
C VAL A 88 2.04 -4.61 -1.63
N HIS A 89 1.15 -5.04 -0.72
CA HIS A 89 1.08 -6.44 -0.32
C HIS A 89 0.66 -7.35 -1.48
N GLN A 90 1.12 -8.59 -1.41
CA GLN A 90 0.84 -9.60 -2.42
C GLN A 90 -0.53 -10.26 -2.17
N TRP A 91 -1.29 -10.50 -3.23
CA TRP A 91 -2.50 -11.31 -3.17
C TRP A 91 -2.22 -12.73 -3.65
N ARG A 92 -2.62 -13.73 -2.86
CA ARG A 92 -2.55 -15.13 -3.23
C ARG A 92 -3.98 -15.69 -3.35
N ILE A 93 -4.34 -16.28 -4.48
CA ILE A 93 -5.66 -16.90 -4.70
C ILE A 93 -5.60 -18.39 -5.01
N ALA A 94 -4.42 -18.98 -5.10
CA ALA A 94 -4.23 -20.42 -5.24
C ALA A 94 -2.93 -20.86 -4.58
N PRO A 95 -2.84 -22.07 -4.01
CA PRO A 95 -1.59 -22.60 -3.47
C PRO A 95 -0.50 -22.62 -4.52
N GLY A 96 0.62 -21.92 -4.26
CA GLY A 96 1.75 -21.82 -5.19
C GLY A 96 1.51 -20.93 -6.42
N ASN A 97 0.35 -20.29 -6.54
CA ASN A 97 0.05 -19.32 -7.58
C ASN A 97 -0.39 -18.01 -6.95
N VAL A 98 0.40 -17.00 -7.17
CA VAL A 98 0.09 -15.64 -6.82
C VAL A 98 -0.82 -15.09 -7.90
N VAL A 99 -1.86 -14.37 -7.49
CA VAL A 99 -2.59 -13.54 -8.41
C VAL A 99 -1.93 -12.21 -8.46
N TRP A 100 -1.66 -11.84 -9.66
CA TRP A 100 -1.01 -10.60 -9.95
C TRP A 100 -2.03 -9.59 -10.45
N ASN A 101 -2.31 -8.62 -9.65
CA ASN A 101 -2.80 -7.38 -10.19
C ASN A 101 -1.58 -6.60 -10.69
N LEU A 102 -1.24 -6.79 -11.96
CA LEU A 102 -0.03 -6.22 -12.56
C LEU A 102 -0.04 -4.68 -12.60
N ASP A 103 -1.17 -4.05 -12.34
CA ASP A 103 -1.26 -2.60 -12.16
C ASP A 103 -0.78 -2.13 -10.77
N GLN A 104 -0.68 -3.05 -9.82
CA GLN A 104 -0.17 -2.84 -8.46
C GLN A 104 1.31 -3.25 -8.36
N TRP A 105 1.87 -3.25 -7.15
CA TRP A 105 3.27 -3.66 -6.93
C TRP A 105 3.55 -5.13 -7.30
N ASP A 106 2.50 -5.94 -7.48
CA ASP A 106 2.66 -7.30 -8.00
C ASP A 106 3.20 -7.34 -9.44
N GLY A 107 2.96 -6.30 -10.24
CA GLY A 107 3.57 -6.13 -11.55
C GLY A 107 5.05 -5.69 -11.51
N TYR A 108 5.58 -5.35 -10.33
CA TYR A 108 6.89 -4.72 -10.15
C TYR A 108 7.66 -5.36 -8.99
N THR A 109 7.76 -6.69 -8.99
CA THR A 109 8.28 -7.46 -7.85
C THR A 109 9.71 -7.11 -7.46
N GLY A 110 10.58 -6.80 -8.44
CA GLY A 110 11.94 -6.34 -8.18
C GLY A 110 11.97 -4.96 -7.50
N ALA A 111 11.15 -4.03 -7.96
CA ALA A 111 11.00 -2.70 -7.35
C ALA A 111 10.37 -2.81 -5.95
N ARG A 112 9.35 -3.68 -5.77
CA ARG A 112 8.76 -3.95 -4.46
C ARG A 112 9.80 -4.45 -3.45
N ARG A 113 10.66 -5.37 -3.85
CA ARG A 113 11.74 -5.84 -2.98
C ARG A 113 12.64 -4.71 -2.52
N ARG A 114 13.12 -3.85 -3.43
CA ARG A 114 13.96 -2.68 -3.07
C ARG A 114 13.21 -1.70 -2.17
N PHE A 115 11.92 -1.48 -2.42
CA PHE A 115 11.05 -0.68 -1.57
C PHE A 115 10.99 -1.24 -0.13
N LEU A 116 10.76 -2.54 0.04
CA LEU A 116 10.73 -3.21 1.34
C LEU A 116 12.11 -3.21 2.03
N GLU A 117 13.20 -3.34 1.27
CA GLU A 117 14.57 -3.19 1.78
C GLU A 117 14.81 -1.77 2.33
N THR A 118 14.26 -0.73 1.70
CA THR A 118 14.29 0.64 2.25
C THR A 118 13.47 0.74 3.53
N LEU A 119 12.24 0.21 3.56
CA LEU A 119 11.40 0.21 4.77
C LEU A 119 12.07 -0.50 5.93
N SER A 120 12.78 -1.61 5.69
CA SER A 120 13.50 -2.37 6.74
C SER A 120 14.57 -1.56 7.47
N ARG A 121 15.02 -0.44 6.89
CA ARG A 121 16.01 0.49 7.44
C ARG A 121 15.40 1.79 7.95
N SER A 122 14.10 1.98 7.74
CA SER A 122 13.37 3.18 8.14
C SER A 122 12.84 3.06 9.57
N ALA A 123 12.60 4.19 10.24
CA ALA A 123 12.02 4.20 11.58
C ALA A 123 10.49 4.07 11.52
N GLY A 124 9.91 3.09 12.21
CA GLY A 124 8.47 2.88 12.34
C GLY A 124 7.70 2.98 11.01
N PRO A 125 7.99 2.13 10.00
CA PRO A 125 7.42 2.32 8.66
C PRO A 125 5.94 1.91 8.60
N VAL A 126 5.13 2.85 8.11
CA VAL A 126 3.69 2.68 7.86
C VAL A 126 3.39 3.09 6.42
N VAL A 127 2.70 2.23 5.67
CA VAL A 127 2.31 2.49 4.28
C VAL A 127 0.82 2.74 4.19
N LEU A 128 0.44 3.83 3.55
CA LEU A 128 -0.95 4.21 3.28
C LEU A 128 -1.19 4.13 1.78
N SER A 129 -2.13 3.28 1.38
CA SER A 129 -2.43 2.93 0.00
C SER A 129 -3.92 3.08 -0.33
N GLY A 130 -4.25 2.96 -1.62
CA GLY A 130 -5.63 3.04 -2.12
C GLY A 130 -5.82 2.28 -3.44
N ASP A 131 -6.53 2.89 -4.40
CA ASP A 131 -6.76 2.45 -5.77
C ASP A 131 -7.75 1.28 -5.94
N VAL A 132 -7.66 0.25 -5.12
CA VAL A 132 -8.43 -1.00 -5.30
C VAL A 132 -9.87 -0.95 -4.81
N HIS A 133 -10.31 0.20 -4.29
CA HIS A 133 -11.68 0.48 -3.84
C HIS A 133 -12.21 -0.46 -2.74
N SER A 134 -11.31 -1.09 -2.02
CA SER A 134 -11.58 -2.00 -0.90
C SER A 134 -10.59 -1.77 0.23
N SER A 135 -10.97 -2.19 1.42
CA SER A 135 -10.15 -2.02 2.63
C SER A 135 -9.28 -3.25 2.86
N TRP A 136 -8.01 -3.05 3.18
CA TRP A 136 -7.09 -4.12 3.54
C TRP A 136 -6.15 -3.67 4.65
N VAL A 137 -5.82 -4.58 5.54
CA VAL A 137 -4.79 -4.41 6.57
C VAL A 137 -3.81 -5.57 6.43
N SER A 138 -2.54 -5.24 6.30
CA SER A 138 -1.52 -6.23 6.02
C SER A 138 -0.20 -5.89 6.72
N ASP A 139 0.47 -6.91 7.23
CA ASP A 139 1.89 -6.85 7.46
C ASP A 139 2.66 -6.84 6.13
N LEU A 140 3.81 -6.20 6.12
CA LEU A 140 4.72 -6.18 4.97
C LEU A 140 5.96 -7.00 5.31
N PRO A 141 6.01 -8.29 4.95
CA PRO A 141 7.24 -9.08 5.07
C PRO A 141 8.29 -8.59 4.07
N LEU A 142 9.57 -8.74 4.41
CA LEU A 142 10.67 -8.39 3.51
C LEU A 142 10.66 -9.19 2.21
N ASP A 143 10.13 -10.42 2.26
CA ASP A 143 9.93 -11.28 1.10
C ASP A 143 8.57 -12.00 1.24
N PHE A 144 7.66 -11.75 0.30
CA PHE A 144 6.35 -12.38 0.28
C PHE A 144 6.36 -13.86 -0.13
N GLU A 145 7.48 -14.37 -0.66
CA GLU A 145 7.64 -15.78 -1.02
C GLU A 145 8.20 -16.63 0.13
N ASP A 146 8.64 -16.00 1.22
CA ASP A 146 9.17 -16.63 2.42
C ASP A 146 8.27 -16.30 3.62
N ASP A 147 7.48 -17.26 4.08
CA ASP A 147 6.56 -17.08 5.20
C ASP A 147 7.28 -16.86 6.56
N GLU A 148 8.61 -17.06 6.63
CA GLU A 148 9.46 -16.78 7.80
C GLU A 148 10.19 -15.42 7.66
N ALA A 149 10.01 -14.70 6.55
CA ALA A 149 10.66 -13.41 6.35
C ALA A 149 10.25 -12.40 7.45
N PRO A 150 11.18 -11.57 7.93
CA PRO A 150 10.86 -10.57 8.93
C PRO A 150 9.86 -9.55 8.40
N VAL A 151 8.91 -9.16 9.23
CA VAL A 151 8.00 -8.05 8.95
C VAL A 151 8.79 -6.75 9.04
N VAL A 152 8.65 -5.89 8.03
CA VAL A 152 9.38 -4.62 7.92
C VAL A 152 8.46 -3.39 7.97
N GLY A 153 7.16 -3.57 8.09
CA GLY A 153 6.17 -2.50 8.22
C GLY A 153 4.76 -3.03 8.14
N ALA A 154 3.77 -2.13 8.15
CA ALA A 154 2.37 -2.46 7.92
C ALA A 154 1.78 -1.56 6.83
N GLU A 155 0.79 -2.09 6.09
CA GLU A 155 0.06 -1.37 5.07
C GLU A 155 -1.42 -1.27 5.43
N PHE A 156 -1.98 -0.07 5.28
CA PHE A 156 -3.40 0.23 5.41
C PHE A 156 -3.93 0.74 4.08
N VAL A 157 -4.77 -0.06 3.43
CA VAL A 157 -5.41 0.30 2.16
C VAL A 157 -6.78 0.89 2.43
N ALA A 158 -6.98 2.13 2.00
CA ALA A 158 -8.25 2.83 2.19
C ALA A 158 -9.32 2.36 1.20
N PRO A 159 -10.59 2.25 1.62
CA PRO A 159 -11.70 1.92 0.74
C PRO A 159 -11.99 3.06 -0.24
N GLY A 160 -12.77 2.76 -1.28
CA GLY A 160 -13.37 3.79 -2.12
C GLY A 160 -14.36 4.65 -1.33
N VAL A 161 -14.50 5.92 -1.72
CA VAL A 161 -15.54 6.82 -1.17
C VAL A 161 -16.90 6.56 -1.84
N SER A 162 -16.88 6.37 -3.17
CA SER A 162 -18.09 6.15 -4.00
C SER A 162 -17.92 5.00 -5.00
N SER A 163 -16.69 4.65 -5.35
CA SER A 163 -16.39 3.61 -6.34
C SER A 163 -16.54 2.22 -5.76
N ASP A 164 -16.90 1.27 -6.61
CA ASP A 164 -17.05 -0.15 -6.28
C ASP A 164 -15.92 -0.98 -6.88
N ILE A 165 -15.69 -2.16 -6.33
CA ILE A 165 -14.81 -3.16 -6.94
C ILE A 165 -15.62 -4.05 -7.90
N PRO A 166 -14.98 -4.58 -8.95
CA PRO A 166 -15.61 -5.58 -9.81
C PRO A 166 -16.05 -6.83 -9.03
N ASP A 167 -17.24 -7.37 -9.31
CA ASP A 167 -17.81 -8.52 -8.61
C ASP A 167 -16.87 -9.73 -8.55
N ARG A 168 -16.08 -9.96 -9.60
CA ARG A 168 -15.10 -11.04 -9.66
C ARG A 168 -14.00 -10.91 -8.59
N LEU A 169 -13.57 -9.69 -8.28
CA LEU A 169 -12.57 -9.43 -7.25
C LEU A 169 -13.18 -9.58 -5.86
N ARG A 170 -14.42 -9.13 -5.69
CA ARG A 170 -15.18 -9.32 -4.45
C ARG A 170 -15.34 -10.80 -4.10
N GLN A 171 -15.65 -11.65 -5.09
CA GLN A 171 -15.76 -13.09 -4.88
C GLN A 171 -14.43 -13.77 -4.53
N ALA A 172 -13.32 -13.23 -5.01
CA ALA A 172 -11.99 -13.76 -4.74
C ALA A 172 -11.42 -13.34 -3.37
N SER A 173 -11.90 -12.24 -2.77
CA SER A 173 -11.29 -11.64 -1.57
C SER A 173 -11.18 -12.59 -0.37
N GLY A 174 -12.23 -13.37 -0.07
CA GLY A 174 -12.18 -14.35 1.01
C GLY A 174 -11.14 -15.45 0.82
N LEU A 175 -10.83 -15.79 -0.45
CA LEU A 175 -9.76 -16.74 -0.75
C LEU A 175 -8.38 -16.08 -0.60
N VAL A 176 -8.27 -14.80 -0.97
CA VAL A 176 -7.03 -14.02 -0.79
C VAL A 176 -6.62 -13.97 0.68
N GLU A 177 -7.54 -13.67 1.60
CA GLU A 177 -7.24 -13.68 3.05
C GLU A 177 -6.71 -15.03 3.53
N VAL A 178 -7.39 -16.12 3.16
CA VAL A 178 -7.01 -17.48 3.60
C VAL A 178 -5.63 -17.89 3.08
N LEU A 179 -5.27 -17.45 1.88
CA LEU A 179 -4.03 -17.85 1.21
C LEU A 179 -2.88 -16.86 1.38
N SER A 180 -3.13 -15.71 1.99
CA SER A 180 -2.14 -14.64 2.18
C SER A 180 -1.97 -14.37 3.69
N PRO A 181 -1.10 -15.10 4.38
CA PRO A 181 -0.99 -15.04 5.86
C PRO A 181 -0.57 -13.66 6.40
N HIS A 182 0.01 -12.81 5.57
CA HIS A 182 0.36 -11.43 5.89
C HIS A 182 -0.85 -10.48 5.87
N ILE A 183 -2.00 -10.89 5.30
CA ILE A 183 -3.23 -10.09 5.31
C ILE A 183 -4.00 -10.39 6.59
N ALA A 184 -4.11 -9.39 7.46
CA ALA A 184 -4.77 -9.52 8.74
C ALA A 184 -6.30 -9.29 8.66
N TRP A 185 -6.75 -8.48 7.69
CA TRP A 185 -8.17 -8.19 7.50
C TRP A 185 -8.47 -7.56 6.14
N SER A 186 -9.67 -7.81 5.62
CA SER A 186 -10.21 -7.11 4.45
C SER A 186 -11.71 -6.83 4.55
N GLU A 187 -12.16 -5.79 3.83
CA GLU A 187 -13.57 -5.49 3.59
C GLU A 187 -13.72 -4.95 2.16
N THR A 188 -14.51 -5.63 1.37
CA THR A 188 -14.59 -5.40 -0.08
C THR A 188 -15.98 -4.95 -0.55
N THR A 189 -16.91 -4.74 0.37
CA THR A 189 -18.30 -4.41 0.03
C THR A 189 -18.71 -2.99 0.42
N GLN A 190 -18.11 -2.45 1.48
CA GLN A 190 -18.49 -1.14 2.02
C GLN A 190 -17.51 -0.04 1.61
N ARG A 191 -17.99 1.20 1.62
CA ARG A 191 -17.23 2.44 1.39
C ARG A 191 -16.96 3.11 2.71
N GLY A 192 -16.00 4.00 2.73
CA GLY A 192 -15.70 4.72 3.95
C GLY A 192 -14.37 5.44 3.91
N TRP A 193 -13.76 5.53 5.08
CA TRP A 193 -12.44 6.13 5.26
C TRP A 193 -11.68 5.47 6.41
N VAL A 194 -10.40 5.78 6.50
CA VAL A 194 -9.53 5.30 7.58
C VAL A 194 -9.12 6.49 8.43
N LEU A 195 -9.31 6.36 9.74
CA LEU A 195 -8.83 7.32 10.73
C LEU A 195 -7.51 6.82 11.31
N HIS A 196 -6.50 7.68 11.32
CA HIS A 196 -5.21 7.43 11.93
C HIS A 196 -4.98 8.38 13.10
N GLU A 197 -4.73 7.84 14.29
CA GLU A 197 -4.35 8.58 15.49
C GLU A 197 -2.92 8.18 15.86
N VAL A 198 -2.00 9.16 15.87
CA VAL A 198 -0.56 8.92 15.94
C VAL A 198 0.04 9.69 17.10
N ASP A 199 0.80 9.00 17.93
CA ASP A 199 1.66 9.59 18.94
C ASP A 199 3.08 8.94 18.89
N ALA A 200 3.92 9.27 19.86
CA ALA A 200 5.29 8.75 19.89
C ALA A 200 5.37 7.27 20.30
N ASP A 201 4.33 6.71 20.89
CA ASP A 201 4.29 5.37 21.43
C ASP A 201 3.57 4.39 20.49
N ALA A 202 2.54 4.87 19.76
CA ALA A 202 1.72 4.02 18.92
C ALA A 202 1.11 4.75 17.72
N TRP A 203 0.90 3.99 16.65
CA TRP A 203 0.07 4.33 15.49
C TRP A 203 -1.22 3.53 15.55
N ARG A 204 -2.37 4.20 15.76
CA ARG A 204 -3.69 3.57 15.88
C ARG A 204 -4.52 3.85 14.65
N VAL A 205 -5.24 2.83 14.19
CA VAL A 205 -6.02 2.89 12.95
C VAL A 205 -7.45 2.41 13.21
N ALA A 206 -8.43 3.14 12.68
CA ALA A 206 -9.83 2.76 12.73
C ALA A 206 -10.46 2.86 11.34
N TYR A 207 -11.02 1.77 10.84
CA TYR A 207 -11.79 1.75 9.60
C TYR A 207 -13.23 2.16 9.89
N ARG A 208 -13.66 3.25 9.26
CA ARG A 208 -15.00 3.83 9.36
C ARG A 208 -15.75 3.55 8.06
N LEU A 209 -16.73 2.66 8.11
CA LEU A 209 -17.45 2.20 6.94
C LEU A 209 -18.91 2.64 6.97
N VAL A 210 -19.44 2.87 5.78
CA VAL A 210 -20.83 3.30 5.54
C VAL A 210 -21.62 2.11 5.03
N ASP A 211 -22.76 1.83 5.62
CA ASP A 211 -23.60 0.69 5.24
C ASP A 211 -24.23 0.84 3.85
N ASP A 212 -24.65 2.05 3.49
CA ASP A 212 -25.22 2.36 2.19
C ASP A 212 -24.86 3.80 1.75
N VAL A 213 -24.01 3.92 0.75
CA VAL A 213 -23.59 5.22 0.15
C VAL A 213 -24.59 5.76 -0.86
N THR A 214 -25.64 5.04 -1.19
CA THR A 214 -26.67 5.46 -2.15
C THR A 214 -27.78 6.31 -1.50
N VAL A 215 -27.81 6.36 -0.17
CA VAL A 215 -28.75 7.17 0.62
C VAL A 215 -28.02 8.26 1.40
N PRO A 216 -28.66 9.45 1.60
CA PRO A 216 -28.03 10.55 2.34
C PRO A 216 -27.75 10.24 3.83
N ASP A 217 -28.55 9.35 4.42
CA ASP A 217 -28.54 9.05 5.87
C ASP A 217 -27.87 7.69 6.17
N GLY A 218 -26.93 7.26 5.33
CA GLY A 218 -26.17 6.02 5.56
C GLY A 218 -25.44 6.02 6.92
N THR A 219 -25.50 4.90 7.62
CA THR A 219 -24.92 4.76 8.95
C THR A 219 -23.41 4.47 8.86
N VAL A 220 -22.62 5.24 9.61
CA VAL A 220 -21.19 5.01 9.76
C VAL A 220 -20.95 4.09 10.96
N THR A 221 -20.18 3.03 10.76
CA THR A 221 -19.75 2.12 11.82
C THR A 221 -18.22 2.00 11.86
N GLU A 222 -17.69 1.71 13.03
CA GLU A 222 -16.31 1.30 13.18
C GLU A 222 -16.24 -0.20 12.92
N ALA A 223 -15.64 -0.58 11.80
CA ALA A 223 -15.59 -1.98 11.36
C ALA A 223 -14.49 -2.75 12.08
N THR A 224 -13.31 -2.13 12.21
CA THR A 224 -12.14 -2.73 12.88
C THR A 224 -11.17 -1.64 13.34
N THR A 225 -10.33 -1.99 14.32
CA THR A 225 -9.22 -1.16 14.79
C THR A 225 -7.93 -1.96 14.84
N TRP A 226 -6.83 -1.28 14.56
CA TRP A 226 -5.48 -1.85 14.54
C TRP A 226 -4.49 -0.91 15.21
N ALA A 227 -3.35 -1.46 15.63
CA ALA A 227 -2.26 -0.65 16.18
C ALA A 227 -0.90 -1.15 15.68
N ILE A 228 0.08 -0.26 15.76
CA ILE A 228 1.51 -0.55 15.61
C ILE A 228 2.20 0.11 16.80
N ASP A 229 3.02 -0.62 17.51
CA ASP A 229 3.83 -0.09 18.61
C ASP A 229 5.12 0.54 18.07
N ALA A 230 5.51 1.69 18.62
CA ALA A 230 6.74 2.36 18.20
C ALA A 230 7.96 1.46 18.42
N GLY A 231 8.80 1.37 17.38
CA GLY A 231 10.00 0.53 17.40
C GLY A 231 9.77 -0.94 17.11
N THR A 232 8.52 -1.38 16.90
CA THR A 232 8.18 -2.74 16.48
C THR A 232 7.53 -2.68 15.11
N PRO A 233 8.18 -3.16 14.04
CA PRO A 233 7.57 -3.14 12.72
C PRO A 233 6.42 -4.16 12.62
N GLY A 234 5.35 -3.77 11.91
CA GLY A 234 4.17 -4.61 11.72
C GLY A 234 3.05 -4.35 12.73
N LEU A 235 1.99 -5.11 12.59
CA LEU A 235 0.78 -5.03 13.41
C LEU A 235 1.03 -5.59 14.81
N ALA A 236 0.44 -4.94 15.84
CA ALA A 236 0.53 -5.33 17.25
C ALA A 236 -0.54 -6.36 17.64
#